data_583b5abfa4747a1531b66fcc1d36dce7
#
_entry.id   583b5abfa4747a1531b66fcc1d36dce7
#
_cell.length_a   1.000
_cell.length_b   1.000
_cell.length_c   1.000
_cell.angle_alpha   90.00
_cell.angle_beta   90.00
_cell.angle_gamma   90.00
#
_symmetry.space_group_name_H-M   'P 1'
#
loop_
_entity.id
_entity.type
_entity.pdbx_description
1 polymer ?
#
loop_
_entity_poly.entity_id
_entity_poly.type
_entity_poly.pdbx_seq_one_letter_code
_entity_poly.pdbx_strand_id
1 'polypeptide(L)'
;MKLKNKVAFITGGTSGIGLETAKLFQAEGAQVVLVGSNAERLAAAGDELGGKALLVRADIRKVADIERAVEETRAKFGRIDVLFANAGATTVAPLEAVTEAYVAENLALNFTGTFFTIQKAAPLMAQGGSIIVTTSFLNTIGYPGLSILAATKAAARSLVRTLGAELAPRGIRVNAVSPGAIATPFYSKIGLPDKVLSEIAAGITQKVALKRFGEAIELAKTALFLASDDSSYTTGTELAVDGGLTQF
;
A
#
# COMPACT_ATOMS: atom_id res chain seq x y z
N MET A 1 -4.40 18.02 -13.71
CA MET A 1 -3.40 17.56 -12.69
C MET A 1 -4.04 17.64 -11.32
N LYS A 2 -4.47 16.49 -10.81
CA LYS A 2 -5.22 16.35 -9.54
C LYS A 2 -4.34 16.51 -8.29
N LEU A 3 -3.02 16.34 -8.44
CA LEU A 3 -2.05 16.41 -7.33
C LEU A 3 -1.00 17.52 -7.53
N LYS A 4 -1.33 18.54 -8.29
CA LYS A 4 -0.41 19.66 -8.56
C LYS A 4 0.12 20.25 -7.24
N ASN A 5 1.45 20.31 -7.11
CA ASN A 5 2.17 20.82 -5.94
C ASN A 5 1.95 20.03 -4.64
N LYS A 6 1.34 18.84 -4.65
CA LYS A 6 1.22 17.97 -3.51
C LYS A 6 2.49 17.14 -3.31
N VAL A 7 2.83 16.83 -2.07
CA VAL A 7 3.92 15.90 -1.70
C VAL A 7 3.31 14.55 -1.35
N ALA A 8 3.66 13.52 -2.10
CA ALA A 8 3.17 12.16 -1.93
C ALA A 8 4.27 11.24 -1.38
N PHE A 9 4.09 10.75 -0.17
CA PHE A 9 4.99 9.78 0.49
C PHE A 9 4.45 8.37 0.30
N ILE A 10 5.23 7.49 -0.37
CA ILE A 10 4.78 6.17 -0.81
C ILE A 10 5.72 5.10 -0.26
N THR A 11 5.22 4.22 0.61
CA THR A 11 5.97 3.04 1.05
C THR A 11 5.75 1.86 0.12
N GLY A 12 6.78 1.02 -0.07
CA GLY A 12 6.71 -0.07 -1.05
C GLY A 12 6.58 0.42 -2.50
N GLY A 13 7.12 1.60 -2.78
CA GLY A 13 7.04 2.26 -4.08
C GLY A 13 7.97 1.70 -5.16
N THR A 14 8.71 0.63 -4.89
CA THR A 14 9.76 0.12 -5.80
C THR A 14 9.29 -0.95 -6.78
N SER A 15 8.01 -1.33 -6.75
CA SER A 15 7.43 -2.30 -7.70
C SER A 15 5.90 -2.32 -7.61
N GLY A 16 5.25 -2.94 -8.61
CA GLY A 16 3.82 -3.25 -8.62
C GLY A 16 2.94 -2.03 -8.36
N ILE A 17 1.94 -2.17 -7.49
CA ILE A 17 0.96 -1.12 -7.19
C ILE A 17 1.63 0.18 -6.73
N GLY A 18 2.63 0.10 -5.85
CA GLY A 18 3.30 1.29 -5.32
C GLY A 18 4.03 2.08 -6.39
N LEU A 19 4.74 1.41 -7.30
CA LEU A 19 5.48 2.05 -8.38
C LEU A 19 4.53 2.66 -9.43
N GLU A 20 3.49 1.94 -9.84
CA GLU A 20 2.51 2.48 -10.78
C GLU A 20 1.73 3.67 -10.18
N THR A 21 1.44 3.62 -8.88
CA THR A 21 0.86 4.76 -8.17
C THR A 21 1.82 5.96 -8.15
N ALA A 22 3.10 5.73 -7.92
CA ALA A 22 4.11 6.79 -7.93
C ALA A 22 4.21 7.47 -9.29
N LYS A 23 4.24 6.69 -10.38
CA LYS A 23 4.23 7.20 -11.76
C LYS A 23 2.99 8.05 -12.05
N LEU A 24 1.81 7.52 -11.69
CA LEU A 24 0.56 8.23 -11.90
C LEU A 24 0.48 9.51 -11.07
N PHE A 25 0.89 9.48 -9.80
CA PHE A 25 0.89 10.67 -8.94
C PHE A 25 1.84 11.74 -9.46
N GLN A 26 3.04 11.33 -9.94
CA GLN A 26 3.98 12.26 -10.58
C GLN A 26 3.40 12.88 -11.86
N ALA A 27 2.75 12.08 -12.72
CA ALA A 27 2.07 12.56 -13.93
C ALA A 27 0.94 13.55 -13.60
N GLU A 28 0.30 13.40 -12.44
CA GLU A 28 -0.72 14.30 -11.91
C GLU A 28 -0.16 15.48 -11.11
N GLY A 29 1.16 15.70 -11.17
CA GLY A 29 1.83 16.89 -10.66
C GLY A 29 2.31 16.79 -9.22
N ALA A 30 2.30 15.60 -8.60
CA ALA A 30 2.86 15.40 -7.27
C ALA A 30 4.39 15.36 -7.28
N GLN A 31 4.99 15.85 -6.20
CA GLN A 31 6.36 15.55 -5.82
C GLN A 31 6.36 14.22 -5.04
N VAL A 32 7.06 13.23 -5.56
CA VAL A 32 7.02 11.87 -5.03
C VAL A 32 8.20 11.59 -4.11
N VAL A 33 7.92 11.02 -2.95
CA VAL A 33 8.89 10.40 -2.05
C VAL A 33 8.68 8.89 -2.12
N LEU A 34 9.68 8.18 -2.62
CA LEU A 34 9.69 6.72 -2.72
C LEU A 34 10.45 6.11 -1.55
N VAL A 35 9.77 5.26 -0.79
CA VAL A 35 10.38 4.53 0.33
C VAL A 35 10.43 3.04 0.03
N GLY A 36 11.64 2.45 0.15
CA GLY A 36 11.86 1.03 -0.06
C GLY A 36 13.12 0.51 0.63
N SER A 37 13.16 -0.76 1.01
CA SER A 37 14.26 -1.34 1.78
C SER A 37 15.44 -1.81 0.92
N ASN A 38 15.20 -2.16 -0.35
CA ASN A 38 16.24 -2.64 -1.27
C ASN A 38 16.77 -1.49 -2.12
N ALA A 39 18.08 -1.21 -2.01
CA ALA A 39 18.73 -0.06 -2.66
C ALA A 39 18.67 -0.14 -4.19
N GLU A 40 18.93 -1.31 -4.78
CA GLU A 40 18.97 -1.48 -6.24
C GLU A 40 17.59 -1.27 -6.86
N ARG A 41 16.54 -1.89 -6.26
CA ARG A 41 15.15 -1.68 -6.70
C ARG A 41 14.69 -0.24 -6.52
N LEU A 42 15.17 0.43 -5.47
CA LEU A 42 14.84 1.83 -5.22
C LEU A 42 15.49 2.74 -6.28
N ALA A 43 16.74 2.49 -6.63
CA ALA A 43 17.43 3.21 -7.71
C ALA A 43 16.72 3.00 -9.06
N ALA A 44 16.46 1.74 -9.45
CA ALA A 44 15.73 1.43 -10.68
C ALA A 44 14.36 2.11 -10.76
N ALA A 45 13.60 2.12 -9.66
CA ALA A 45 12.32 2.82 -9.60
C ALA A 45 12.49 4.35 -9.74
N GLY A 46 13.58 4.90 -9.21
CA GLY A 46 13.94 6.32 -9.38
C GLY A 46 14.21 6.67 -10.84
N ASP A 47 14.91 5.79 -11.57
CA ASP A 47 15.16 5.96 -13.01
C ASP A 47 13.85 5.94 -13.81
N GLU A 48 12.92 5.03 -13.48
CA GLU A 48 11.59 4.98 -14.09
C GLU A 48 10.75 6.24 -13.83
N LEU A 49 11.04 6.97 -12.76
CA LEU A 49 10.44 8.27 -12.45
C LEU A 49 11.26 9.46 -13.02
N GLY A 50 12.24 9.19 -13.88
CA GLY A 50 13.07 10.21 -14.53
C GLY A 50 13.95 10.99 -13.55
N GLY A 51 14.37 10.40 -12.44
CA GLY A 51 15.22 11.00 -11.42
C GLY A 51 14.58 12.14 -10.61
N LYS A 52 13.26 12.32 -10.69
CA LYS A 52 12.56 13.46 -10.06
C LYS A 52 12.05 13.15 -8.64
N ALA A 53 11.99 11.88 -8.25
CA ALA A 53 11.53 11.49 -6.93
C ALA A 53 12.62 11.65 -5.86
N LEU A 54 12.21 11.90 -4.61
CA LEU A 54 13.09 11.69 -3.47
C LEU A 54 13.10 10.19 -3.14
N LEU A 55 14.27 9.58 -3.22
CA LEU A 55 14.46 8.15 -2.92
C LEU A 55 14.96 8.01 -1.49
N VAL A 56 14.23 7.29 -0.65
CA VAL A 56 14.62 7.04 0.74
C VAL A 56 14.69 5.53 1.00
N ARG A 57 15.90 5.05 1.27
CA ARG A 57 16.07 3.65 1.69
C ARG A 57 15.65 3.50 3.14
N ALA A 58 14.54 2.78 3.40
CA ALA A 58 14.05 2.51 4.74
C ALA A 58 13.32 1.16 4.80
N ASP A 59 13.52 0.43 5.88
CA ASP A 59 12.75 -0.76 6.24
C ASP A 59 11.68 -0.37 7.26
N ILE A 60 10.41 -0.38 6.84
CA ILE A 60 9.31 0.05 7.71
C ILE A 60 9.07 -0.87 8.92
N ARG A 61 9.72 -2.03 9.01
CA ARG A 61 9.76 -2.86 10.23
C ARG A 61 10.55 -2.20 11.35
N LYS A 62 11.35 -1.16 11.03
CA LYS A 62 12.20 -0.41 11.97
C LYS A 62 11.67 1.02 12.10
N VAL A 63 11.18 1.36 13.28
CA VAL A 63 10.62 2.70 13.53
C VAL A 63 11.65 3.81 13.28
N ALA A 64 12.92 3.60 13.63
CA ALA A 64 13.98 4.57 13.37
C ALA A 64 14.19 4.85 11.86
N ASP A 65 14.00 3.84 10.99
CA ASP A 65 14.07 4.03 9.53
C ASP A 65 12.88 4.85 9.02
N ILE A 66 11.69 4.64 9.60
CA ILE A 66 10.48 5.43 9.29
C ILE A 66 10.70 6.90 9.71
N GLU A 67 11.18 7.13 10.93
CA GLU A 67 11.47 8.48 11.45
C GLU A 67 12.46 9.21 10.55
N ARG A 68 13.54 8.55 10.15
CA ARG A 68 14.53 9.11 9.23
C ARG A 68 13.91 9.43 7.87
N ALA A 69 13.07 8.55 7.31
CA ALA A 69 12.43 8.80 6.01
C ALA A 69 11.46 10.00 6.08
N VAL A 70 10.72 10.14 7.16
CA VAL A 70 9.84 11.28 7.40
C VAL A 70 10.65 12.57 7.57
N GLU A 71 11.78 12.52 8.28
CA GLU A 71 12.67 13.67 8.48
C GLU A 71 13.34 14.12 7.16
N GLU A 72 13.82 13.19 6.33
CA GLU A 72 14.35 13.53 5.01
C GLU A 72 13.27 14.19 4.12
N THR A 73 12.02 13.73 4.24
CA THR A 73 10.87 14.35 3.56
C THR A 73 10.60 15.76 4.08
N ARG A 74 10.63 15.93 5.42
CA ARG A 74 10.46 17.24 6.08
C ARG A 74 11.54 18.23 5.64
N ALA A 75 12.79 17.79 5.63
CA ALA A 75 13.93 18.61 5.23
C ALA A 75 13.83 19.09 3.78
N LYS A 76 13.32 18.24 2.87
CA LYS A 76 13.24 18.56 1.44
C LYS A 76 11.97 19.34 1.06
N PHE A 77 10.83 18.99 1.64
CA PHE A 77 9.52 19.49 1.19
C PHE A 77 8.71 20.20 2.28
N GLY A 78 9.08 20.08 3.54
CA GLY A 78 8.42 20.72 4.69
C GLY A 78 7.08 20.10 5.09
N ARG A 79 6.50 19.22 4.26
CA ARG A 79 5.15 18.66 4.45
C ARG A 79 4.96 17.31 3.75
N ILE A 80 3.85 16.65 4.11
CA ILE A 80 3.27 15.51 3.37
C ILE A 80 1.80 15.84 3.13
N ASP A 81 1.33 15.80 1.89
CA ASP A 81 -0.08 16.00 1.54
C ASP A 81 -0.80 14.66 1.36
N VAL A 82 -0.10 13.66 0.81
CA VAL A 82 -0.63 12.32 0.58
C VAL A 82 0.33 11.29 1.16
N LEU A 83 -0.18 10.40 1.99
CA LEU A 83 0.54 9.20 2.43
C LEU A 83 -0.09 7.97 1.80
N PHE A 84 0.68 7.22 1.02
CA PHE A 84 0.28 5.91 0.54
C PHE A 84 1.06 4.81 1.29
N ALA A 85 0.48 4.28 2.36
CA ALA A 85 1.02 3.17 3.15
C ALA A 85 0.73 1.84 2.44
N ASN A 86 1.58 1.51 1.47
CA ASN A 86 1.38 0.38 0.56
C ASN A 86 2.33 -0.79 0.80
N ALA A 87 3.47 -0.59 1.48
CA ALA A 87 4.43 -1.66 1.70
C ALA A 87 3.78 -2.87 2.39
N GLY A 88 4.03 -4.04 1.85
CA GLY A 88 3.53 -5.30 2.38
C GLY A 88 4.10 -6.49 1.60
N ALA A 89 4.27 -7.61 2.27
CA ALA A 89 4.69 -8.88 1.68
C ALA A 89 4.29 -10.04 2.59
N THR A 90 4.28 -11.23 2.04
CA THR A 90 4.14 -12.48 2.78
C THR A 90 4.70 -13.63 1.94
N THR A 91 4.84 -14.78 2.57
CA THR A 91 4.97 -16.09 1.91
C THR A 91 3.76 -16.95 2.26
N VAL A 92 3.46 -17.96 1.45
CA VAL A 92 2.41 -18.94 1.79
C VAL A 92 2.94 -19.90 2.84
N ALA A 93 2.19 -20.11 3.91
CA ALA A 93 2.52 -21.08 4.95
C ALA A 93 1.25 -21.81 5.39
N PRO A 94 1.18 -23.17 5.27
CA PRO A 94 0.08 -23.94 5.84
C PRO A 94 0.08 -23.81 7.37
N LEU A 95 -1.06 -24.03 8.01
CA LEU A 95 -1.27 -23.75 9.44
C LEU A 95 -0.18 -24.38 10.33
N GLU A 96 0.17 -25.62 10.06
CA GLU A 96 1.16 -26.40 10.82
C GLU A 96 2.61 -25.92 10.63
N ALA A 97 2.90 -25.13 9.59
CA ALA A 97 4.22 -24.55 9.32
C ALA A 97 4.36 -23.13 9.84
N VAL A 98 3.30 -22.53 10.36
CA VAL A 98 3.34 -21.16 10.90
C VAL A 98 4.10 -21.16 12.23
N THR A 99 5.20 -20.41 12.29
CA THR A 99 6.02 -20.21 13.49
C THR A 99 5.77 -18.84 14.12
N GLU A 100 6.17 -18.67 15.40
CA GLU A 100 6.13 -17.35 16.06
C GLU A 100 6.93 -16.29 15.27
N ALA A 101 8.10 -16.66 14.74
CA ALA A 101 8.93 -15.76 13.92
C ALA A 101 8.20 -15.33 12.64
N TYR A 102 7.50 -16.25 11.96
CA TYR A 102 6.69 -15.94 10.79
C TYR A 102 5.56 -14.96 11.13
N VAL A 103 4.87 -15.17 12.25
CA VAL A 103 3.81 -14.27 12.74
C VAL A 103 4.40 -12.87 13.03
N ALA A 104 5.49 -12.82 13.79
CA ALA A 104 6.15 -11.57 14.16
C ALA A 104 6.61 -10.77 12.95
N GLU A 105 7.20 -11.43 11.94
CA GLU A 105 7.66 -10.76 10.71
C GLU A 105 6.49 -10.20 9.90
N ASN A 106 5.42 -10.96 9.72
CA ASN A 106 4.23 -10.49 9.02
C ASN A 106 3.55 -9.33 9.74
N LEU A 107 3.43 -9.38 11.07
CA LEU A 107 2.91 -8.29 11.88
C LEU A 107 3.82 -7.05 11.78
N ALA A 108 5.13 -7.22 11.90
CA ALA A 108 6.08 -6.11 11.83
C ALA A 108 5.97 -5.34 10.50
N LEU A 109 5.85 -6.05 9.37
CA LEU A 109 5.77 -5.42 8.06
C LEU A 109 4.37 -4.88 7.74
N ASN A 110 3.34 -5.75 7.83
CA ASN A 110 2.02 -5.45 7.26
C ASN A 110 1.11 -4.65 8.20
N PHE A 111 1.41 -4.63 9.50
CA PHE A 111 0.61 -3.89 10.49
C PHE A 111 1.42 -2.85 11.25
N THR A 112 2.43 -3.26 12.02
CA THR A 112 3.22 -2.37 12.88
C THR A 112 3.92 -1.28 12.06
N GLY A 113 4.57 -1.66 10.95
CA GLY A 113 5.22 -0.73 10.04
C GLY A 113 4.24 0.25 9.40
N THR A 114 3.05 -0.23 9.00
CA THR A 114 1.98 0.62 8.49
C THR A 114 1.52 1.63 9.54
N PHE A 115 1.25 1.17 10.77
CA PHE A 115 0.82 2.02 11.87
C PHE A 115 1.84 3.13 12.18
N PHE A 116 3.11 2.76 12.39
CA PHE A 116 4.15 3.75 12.70
C PHE A 116 4.46 4.67 11.52
N THR A 117 4.34 4.21 10.28
CA THR A 117 4.43 5.09 9.11
C THR A 117 3.36 6.18 9.18
N ILE A 118 2.12 5.84 9.47
CA ILE A 118 1.03 6.80 9.63
C ILE A 118 1.30 7.73 10.82
N GLN A 119 1.66 7.16 11.98
CA GLN A 119 1.90 7.93 13.20
C GLN A 119 3.00 8.99 13.02
N LYS A 120 4.11 8.61 12.34
CA LYS A 120 5.26 9.52 12.15
C LYS A 120 5.01 10.53 11.03
N ALA A 121 4.26 10.17 10.00
CA ALA A 121 3.93 11.08 8.89
C ALA A 121 2.82 12.09 9.26
N ALA A 122 1.85 11.69 10.06
CA ALA A 122 0.69 12.53 10.41
C ALA A 122 1.05 13.93 10.94
N PRO A 123 2.09 14.16 11.78
CA PRO A 123 2.47 15.51 12.21
C PRO A 123 2.87 16.46 11.08
N LEU A 124 3.35 15.94 9.95
CA LEU A 124 3.71 16.74 8.75
C LEU A 124 2.52 16.96 7.81
N MET A 125 1.34 16.42 8.12
CA MET A 125 0.14 16.56 7.31
C MET A 125 -0.72 17.70 7.84
N ALA A 126 -1.15 18.57 6.93
CA ALA A 126 -2.08 19.67 7.20
C ALA A 126 -3.52 19.30 6.80
N GLN A 127 -4.45 20.24 7.01
CA GLN A 127 -5.82 20.14 6.52
C GLN A 127 -5.86 19.85 5.02
N GLY A 128 -6.75 18.95 4.60
CA GLY A 128 -6.84 18.45 3.22
C GLY A 128 -5.90 17.28 2.93
N GLY A 129 -5.14 16.80 3.94
CA GLY A 129 -4.29 15.63 3.80
C GLY A 129 -5.08 14.33 3.55
N SER A 130 -4.46 13.38 2.84
CA SER A 130 -5.05 12.07 2.56
C SER A 130 -4.09 10.94 2.90
N ILE A 131 -4.55 10.00 3.72
CA ILE A 131 -3.85 8.74 4.04
C ILE A 131 -4.58 7.60 3.35
N ILE A 132 -3.84 6.79 2.61
CA ILE A 132 -4.37 5.63 1.89
C ILE A 132 -3.59 4.40 2.35
N VAL A 133 -4.30 3.36 2.77
CA VAL A 133 -3.70 2.11 3.25
C VAL A 133 -4.02 0.99 2.26
N THR A 134 -3.03 0.20 1.88
CA THR A 134 -3.27 -1.02 1.09
C THR A 134 -3.67 -2.17 2.02
N THR A 135 -4.94 -2.55 1.95
CA THR A 135 -5.50 -3.74 2.60
C THR A 135 -5.42 -4.95 1.66
N SER A 136 -6.43 -5.78 1.59
CA SER A 136 -6.50 -6.93 0.68
C SER A 136 -7.91 -7.53 0.66
N PHE A 137 -8.31 -8.14 -0.44
CA PHE A 137 -9.50 -9.00 -0.51
C PHE A 137 -9.51 -10.11 0.57
N LEU A 138 -8.33 -10.47 1.09
CA LEU A 138 -8.17 -11.47 2.14
C LEU A 138 -8.74 -11.05 3.51
N ASN A 139 -9.06 -9.78 3.70
CA ASN A 139 -9.76 -9.34 4.91
C ASN A 139 -11.27 -9.65 4.88
N THR A 140 -11.78 -10.08 3.72
CA THR A 140 -13.19 -10.39 3.49
C THR A 140 -13.40 -11.89 3.23
N ILE A 141 -12.50 -12.53 2.46
CA ILE A 141 -12.59 -13.96 2.14
C ILE A 141 -11.34 -14.71 2.60
N GLY A 142 -11.54 -15.95 3.08
CA GLY A 142 -10.43 -16.82 3.50
C GLY A 142 -9.71 -17.47 2.31
N TYR A 143 -8.38 -17.61 2.44
CA TYR A 143 -7.56 -18.34 1.49
C TYR A 143 -6.54 -19.21 2.24
N PRO A 144 -6.49 -20.54 1.98
CA PRO A 144 -5.56 -21.44 2.65
C PRO A 144 -4.10 -20.96 2.52
N GLY A 145 -3.33 -21.07 3.60
CA GLY A 145 -1.93 -20.68 3.65
C GLY A 145 -1.67 -19.18 3.80
N LEU A 146 -2.69 -18.33 3.89
CA LEU A 146 -2.57 -16.87 4.02
C LEU A 146 -3.20 -16.32 5.31
N SER A 147 -3.39 -17.14 6.33
CA SER A 147 -4.09 -16.78 7.58
C SER A 147 -3.48 -15.55 8.26
N ILE A 148 -2.16 -15.45 8.35
CA ILE A 148 -1.50 -14.33 9.04
C ILE A 148 -1.57 -13.05 8.20
N LEU A 149 -1.37 -13.13 6.88
CA LEU A 149 -1.58 -11.98 6.01
C LEU A 149 -3.03 -11.47 6.10
N ALA A 150 -4.01 -12.35 6.01
CA ALA A 150 -5.43 -12.01 6.12
C ALA A 150 -5.72 -11.28 7.44
N ALA A 151 -5.22 -11.80 8.57
CA ALA A 151 -5.38 -11.17 9.87
C ALA A 151 -4.74 -9.78 9.93
N THR A 152 -3.52 -9.60 9.39
CA THR A 152 -2.86 -8.28 9.37
C THR A 152 -3.63 -7.27 8.50
N LYS A 153 -4.21 -7.72 7.38
CA LYS A 153 -4.98 -6.85 6.48
C LYS A 153 -6.36 -6.50 7.07
N ALA A 154 -6.99 -7.40 7.82
CA ALA A 154 -8.19 -7.12 8.60
C ALA A 154 -7.91 -6.10 9.72
N ALA A 155 -6.78 -6.25 10.43
CA ALA A 155 -6.33 -5.27 11.42
C ALA A 155 -6.08 -3.89 10.78
N ALA A 156 -5.41 -3.84 9.63
CA ALA A 156 -5.20 -2.59 8.88
C ALA A 156 -6.54 -1.95 8.44
N ARG A 157 -7.53 -2.76 8.03
CA ARG A 157 -8.87 -2.26 7.72
C ARG A 157 -9.57 -1.64 8.94
N SER A 158 -9.45 -2.26 10.11
CA SER A 158 -9.98 -1.71 11.36
C SER A 158 -9.29 -0.39 11.72
N LEU A 159 -7.95 -0.34 11.58
CA LEU A 159 -7.14 0.85 11.80
C LEU A 159 -7.61 2.06 10.97
N VAL A 160 -7.95 1.83 9.70
CA VAL A 160 -8.45 2.89 8.79
C VAL A 160 -9.70 3.57 9.34
N ARG A 161 -10.65 2.83 9.94
CA ARG A 161 -11.85 3.41 10.54
C ARG A 161 -11.51 4.28 11.74
N THR A 162 -10.68 3.76 12.64
CA THR A 162 -10.31 4.45 13.88
C THR A 162 -9.51 5.71 13.59
N LEU A 163 -8.47 5.60 12.77
CA LEU A 163 -7.65 6.76 12.39
C LEU A 163 -8.42 7.77 11.53
N GLY A 164 -9.39 7.32 10.73
CA GLY A 164 -10.31 8.21 10.02
C GLY A 164 -11.09 9.11 10.97
N ALA A 165 -11.58 8.54 12.09
CA ALA A 165 -12.27 9.31 13.12
C ALA A 165 -11.31 10.22 13.91
N GLU A 166 -10.13 9.72 14.29
CA GLU A 166 -9.14 10.47 15.09
C GLU A 166 -8.55 11.67 14.32
N LEU A 167 -8.33 11.54 13.01
CA LEU A 167 -7.70 12.57 12.19
C LEU A 167 -8.70 13.50 11.48
N ALA A 168 -10.00 13.17 11.47
CA ALA A 168 -11.04 14.00 10.89
C ALA A 168 -11.08 15.43 11.47
N PRO A 169 -10.92 15.66 12.80
CA PRO A 169 -10.87 17.03 13.35
C PRO A 169 -9.71 17.88 12.80
N ARG A 170 -8.67 17.23 12.25
CA ARG A 170 -7.54 17.90 11.57
C ARG A 170 -7.77 18.07 10.07
N GLY A 171 -8.95 17.67 9.55
CA GLY A 171 -9.23 17.69 8.13
C GLY A 171 -8.41 16.69 7.30
N ILE A 172 -7.90 15.62 7.93
CA ILE A 172 -7.12 14.56 7.26
C ILE A 172 -8.05 13.37 7.05
N ARG A 173 -8.15 12.88 5.80
CA ARG A 173 -8.94 11.70 5.44
C ARG A 173 -8.07 10.45 5.53
N VAL A 174 -8.65 9.34 5.99
CA VAL A 174 -7.97 8.04 6.02
C VAL A 174 -8.87 7.00 5.37
N ASN A 175 -8.38 6.38 4.30
CA ASN A 175 -9.13 5.39 3.53
C ASN A 175 -8.24 4.20 3.18
N ALA A 176 -8.82 3.15 2.62
CA ALA A 176 -8.10 1.99 2.14
C ALA A 176 -8.42 1.69 0.67
N VAL A 177 -7.45 1.11 -0.02
CA VAL A 177 -7.67 0.34 -1.25
C VAL A 177 -7.48 -1.13 -0.93
N SER A 178 -8.41 -1.97 -1.39
CA SER A 178 -8.39 -3.42 -1.19
C SER A 178 -8.17 -4.11 -2.54
N PRO A 179 -6.90 -4.47 -2.86
CA PRO A 179 -6.61 -5.19 -4.07
C PRO A 179 -7.22 -6.59 -4.06
N GLY A 180 -7.79 -7.00 -5.20
CA GLY A 180 -8.03 -8.40 -5.54
C GLY A 180 -6.79 -9.09 -6.11
N ALA A 181 -6.98 -9.96 -7.07
CA ALA A 181 -5.90 -10.56 -7.84
C ALA A 181 -5.35 -9.55 -8.86
N ILE A 182 -4.18 -8.98 -8.58
CA ILE A 182 -3.55 -7.97 -9.42
C ILE A 182 -2.24 -8.51 -9.99
N ALA A 183 -2.04 -8.38 -11.30
CA ALA A 183 -0.81 -8.78 -11.97
C ALA A 183 0.37 -7.91 -11.52
N THR A 184 1.14 -8.42 -10.58
CA THR A 184 2.29 -7.72 -9.99
C THR A 184 3.39 -8.72 -9.63
N PRO A 185 4.64 -8.27 -9.43
CA PRO A 185 5.72 -9.12 -8.93
C PRO A 185 5.49 -9.73 -7.53
N PHE A 186 4.36 -9.45 -6.89
CA PHE A 186 3.99 -10.03 -5.60
C PHE A 186 3.92 -11.55 -5.68
N TYR A 187 3.26 -12.09 -6.72
CA TYR A 187 3.04 -13.53 -6.87
C TYR A 187 4.36 -14.32 -7.03
N SER A 188 5.35 -13.78 -7.71
CA SER A 188 6.66 -14.43 -7.85
C SER A 188 7.46 -14.48 -6.54
N LYS A 189 7.01 -13.78 -5.49
CA LYS A 189 7.71 -13.67 -4.19
C LYS A 189 7.04 -14.47 -3.08
N ILE A 190 5.89 -15.10 -3.33
CA ILE A 190 5.15 -15.84 -2.28
C ILE A 190 5.71 -17.25 -2.01
N GLY A 191 6.76 -17.65 -2.72
CA GLY A 191 7.52 -18.86 -2.40
C GLY A 191 6.94 -20.16 -2.96
N LEU A 192 6.10 -20.09 -4.01
CA LEU A 192 5.50 -21.27 -4.66
C LEU A 192 6.13 -21.54 -6.03
N PRO A 193 6.19 -22.82 -6.48
CA PRO A 193 6.61 -23.17 -7.83
C PRO A 193 5.69 -22.58 -8.90
N ASP A 194 6.23 -22.24 -10.09
CA ASP A 194 5.49 -21.58 -11.18
C ASP A 194 4.24 -22.36 -11.63
N LYS A 195 4.30 -23.70 -11.66
CA LYS A 195 3.15 -24.54 -11.98
C LYS A 195 2.01 -24.32 -10.98
N VAL A 196 2.32 -24.31 -9.68
CA VAL A 196 1.33 -24.08 -8.63
C VAL A 196 0.77 -22.66 -8.70
N LEU A 197 1.62 -21.68 -8.99
CA LEU A 197 1.19 -20.29 -9.20
C LEU A 197 0.22 -20.17 -10.37
N SER A 198 0.48 -20.87 -11.47
CA SER A 198 -0.40 -20.89 -12.65
C SER A 198 -1.77 -21.52 -12.35
N GLU A 199 -1.79 -22.62 -11.61
CA GLU A 199 -3.02 -23.29 -11.19
C GLU A 199 -3.84 -22.41 -10.23
N ILE A 200 -3.20 -21.76 -9.28
CA ILE A 200 -3.83 -20.79 -8.35
C ILE A 200 -4.38 -19.60 -9.15
N ALA A 201 -3.61 -19.06 -10.08
CA ALA A 201 -4.03 -17.94 -10.90
C ALA A 201 -5.27 -18.27 -11.74
N ALA A 202 -5.30 -19.46 -12.36
CA ALA A 202 -6.46 -19.94 -13.10
C ALA A 202 -7.69 -20.09 -12.20
N GLY A 203 -7.53 -20.69 -11.01
CA GLY A 203 -8.60 -20.85 -10.03
C GLY A 203 -9.16 -19.52 -9.52
N ILE A 204 -8.29 -18.55 -9.27
CA ILE A 204 -8.71 -17.19 -8.86
C ILE A 204 -9.45 -16.50 -10.01
N THR A 205 -8.93 -16.58 -11.25
CA THR A 205 -9.55 -15.98 -12.43
C THR A 205 -10.98 -16.48 -12.64
N GLN A 206 -11.23 -17.76 -12.39
CA GLN A 206 -12.59 -18.32 -12.48
C GLN A 206 -13.56 -17.71 -11.46
N LYS A 207 -13.07 -17.35 -10.26
CA LYS A 207 -13.88 -16.73 -9.19
C LYS A 207 -14.08 -15.23 -9.40
N VAL A 208 -13.15 -14.55 -10.04
CA VAL A 208 -13.28 -13.12 -10.37
C VAL A 208 -14.43 -12.92 -11.35
N ALA A 209 -15.39 -12.05 -11.05
CA ALA A 209 -16.54 -11.81 -11.92
C ALA A 209 -16.11 -11.30 -13.31
N LEU A 210 -15.11 -10.42 -13.38
CA LEU A 210 -14.56 -9.87 -14.62
C LEU A 210 -13.63 -10.85 -15.37
N LYS A 211 -13.42 -12.07 -14.86
CA LYS A 211 -12.67 -13.17 -15.50
C LYS A 211 -11.24 -12.84 -15.92
N ARG A 212 -10.59 -11.93 -15.21
CA ARG A 212 -9.17 -11.58 -15.41
C ARG A 212 -8.54 -11.10 -14.12
N PHE A 213 -7.22 -11.10 -14.10
CA PHE A 213 -6.47 -10.31 -13.13
C PHE A 213 -6.64 -8.82 -13.44
N GLY A 214 -6.63 -7.99 -12.40
CA GLY A 214 -6.51 -6.55 -12.52
C GLY A 214 -5.06 -6.14 -12.81
N GLU A 215 -4.88 -4.93 -13.28
CA GLU A 215 -3.58 -4.31 -13.49
C GLU A 215 -3.23 -3.34 -12.37
N ALA A 216 -1.94 -3.13 -12.09
CA ALA A 216 -1.49 -2.21 -11.04
C ALA A 216 -2.01 -0.78 -11.25
N ILE A 217 -2.17 -0.34 -12.51
CA ILE A 217 -2.72 0.97 -12.86
C ILE A 217 -4.19 1.14 -12.42
N GLU A 218 -4.99 0.06 -12.35
CA GLU A 218 -6.37 0.14 -11.89
C GLU A 218 -6.44 0.49 -10.40
N LEU A 219 -5.51 -0.07 -9.59
CA LEU A 219 -5.32 0.31 -8.20
C LEU A 219 -4.79 1.74 -8.06
N ALA A 220 -3.81 2.11 -8.89
CA ALA A 220 -3.23 3.45 -8.88
C ALA A 220 -4.28 4.54 -9.15
N LYS A 221 -5.23 4.29 -10.07
CA LYS A 221 -6.35 5.21 -10.34
C LYS A 221 -7.28 5.36 -9.12
N THR A 222 -7.57 4.29 -8.41
CA THR A 222 -8.36 4.35 -7.18
C THR A 222 -7.60 5.07 -6.07
N ALA A 223 -6.29 4.83 -5.94
CA ALA A 223 -5.45 5.58 -5.01
C ALA A 223 -5.40 7.07 -5.38
N LEU A 224 -5.35 7.43 -6.67
CA LEU A 224 -5.41 8.82 -7.13
C LEU A 224 -6.75 9.49 -6.77
N PHE A 225 -7.87 8.80 -6.92
CA PHE A 225 -9.17 9.30 -6.47
C PHE A 225 -9.14 9.61 -4.97
N LEU A 226 -8.66 8.67 -4.15
CA LEU A 226 -8.58 8.86 -2.70
C LEU A 226 -7.55 9.93 -2.28
N ALA A 227 -6.49 10.13 -3.07
CA ALA A 227 -5.47 11.15 -2.83
C ALA A 227 -5.96 12.57 -3.15
N SER A 228 -6.87 12.70 -4.09
CA SER A 228 -7.33 13.99 -4.63
C SER A 228 -8.55 14.54 -3.91
N ASP A 229 -8.91 15.78 -4.25
CA ASP A 229 -10.12 16.45 -3.74
C ASP A 229 -11.41 15.84 -4.28
N ASP A 230 -11.35 14.97 -5.31
CA ASP A 230 -12.51 14.21 -5.80
C ASP A 230 -13.14 13.32 -4.70
N SER A 231 -12.35 12.97 -3.67
CA SER A 231 -12.79 12.18 -2.52
C SER A 231 -12.90 13.02 -1.23
N SER A 232 -13.12 14.33 -1.35
CA SER A 232 -13.13 15.27 -0.21
C SER A 232 -14.15 14.93 0.89
N TYR A 233 -15.21 14.20 0.56
CA TYR A 233 -16.23 13.73 1.52
C TYR A 233 -16.15 12.23 1.82
N THR A 234 -14.96 11.61 1.59
CA THR A 234 -14.75 10.18 1.76
C THR A 234 -13.65 9.93 2.80
N THR A 235 -14.02 9.36 3.96
CA THR A 235 -13.07 8.94 5.01
C THR A 235 -13.57 7.68 5.72
N GLY A 236 -12.66 6.87 6.25
CA GLY A 236 -12.96 5.62 6.95
C GLY A 236 -13.40 4.46 6.04
N THR A 237 -13.41 4.65 4.72
CA THR A 237 -13.87 3.62 3.77
C THR A 237 -12.74 2.72 3.27
N GLU A 238 -13.15 1.62 2.67
CA GLU A 238 -12.29 0.73 1.88
C GLU A 238 -12.91 0.54 0.51
N LEU A 239 -12.15 0.82 -0.54
CA LEU A 239 -12.57 0.59 -1.91
C LEU A 239 -11.96 -0.73 -2.42
N ALA A 240 -12.82 -1.72 -2.67
CA ALA A 240 -12.42 -2.96 -3.30
C ALA A 240 -12.14 -2.73 -4.80
N VAL A 241 -10.95 -3.17 -5.25
CA VAL A 241 -10.54 -3.15 -6.66
C VAL A 241 -10.12 -4.58 -7.00
N ASP A 242 -11.11 -5.45 -7.17
CA ASP A 242 -10.96 -6.90 -7.15
C ASP A 242 -11.71 -7.63 -8.27
N GLY A 243 -12.29 -6.88 -9.21
CA GLY A 243 -13.07 -7.45 -10.32
C GLY A 243 -14.33 -8.19 -9.86
N GLY A 244 -14.86 -7.89 -8.67
CA GLY A 244 -16.04 -8.51 -8.06
C GLY A 244 -15.72 -9.79 -7.28
N LEU A 245 -14.44 -10.10 -7.01
CA LEU A 245 -14.03 -11.33 -6.32
C LEU A 245 -14.67 -11.48 -4.92
N THR A 246 -14.89 -10.38 -4.22
CA THR A 246 -15.46 -10.37 -2.86
C THR A 246 -16.93 -9.99 -2.80
N GLN A 247 -17.58 -9.73 -3.93
CA GLN A 247 -18.94 -9.19 -3.97
C GLN A 247 -19.99 -10.23 -4.39
N PHE A 248 -19.56 -11.34 -5.02
CA PHE A 248 -20.45 -12.37 -5.55
C PHE A 248 -20.03 -13.78 -5.11
#